data_77c7cc069a4598252d250b28610775b6
#
_entry.id   77c7cc069a4598252d250b28610775b6
#
_cell.length_a   1.000
_cell.length_b   1.000
_cell.length_c   1.000
_cell.angle_alpha   90.00
_cell.angle_beta   90.00
_cell.angle_gamma   90.00
#
_symmetry.space_group_name_H-M   'P 1'
#
loop_
_entity.id
_entity.type
_entity.pdbx_description
1 polymer ?
#
loop_
_entity_poly.entity_id
_entity_poly.type
_entity_poly.pdbx_seq_one_letter_code
_entity_poly.pdbx_strand_id
1 'polypeptide(L)'
;MGKDSFAGMKVLVMGLGLHGGGAESARYLAGLGAEVTVTDLRDEKVLAPSMEKLKSFPVRYVLGRHETEDFQNADIVIKNPGVRPDSPYLKAVRRIETDISLFLAACSAFTPRLSAVTGTKGKSTTSSAIYWVLNESRTSGRLGGKARLGGNISVSPLSFLDELEKGDDVVLELSSFQLGDLRGRDLLKPRAAVLTCILRDHLDRYGTMEAYAGDKRLIYRNQDQNDVTVAGTDQWGKSFHKESRGRPIAFTAGEALADGIPGGWIPDPSGPGLARLWEIPNGTPGRIVEVVPERPFIPGYHQKRNLLAAALALLDLGLPADFIRESLGRFPGVEHRLEFFHESGGVRFYNDSAATIPEAAASAINAFEDQQGRKSNLVLVTGGTDKDLDFSLLARAVENTKALILLAGTGTDKLKALLDSAGISYQGPFDSPDTAAKAAVESADSGDTVLLSPGCASFGMFLNEFDRGRKWKDAVRGIAP
;
A
#
# COMPACT_ATOMS: atom_id res chain seq x y z
N MET A 1 -19.34 18.19 9.95
CA MET A 1 -18.90 19.17 10.97
C MET A 1 -18.40 20.40 10.23
N GLY A 2 -18.91 21.60 10.57
CA GLY A 2 -18.42 22.84 9.97
C GLY A 2 -17.00 23.14 10.45
N LYS A 3 -16.21 23.87 9.65
CA LYS A 3 -14.84 24.29 10.00
C LYS A 3 -14.78 25.04 11.35
N ASP A 4 -15.82 25.79 11.68
CA ASP A 4 -15.91 26.59 12.92
C ASP A 4 -16.13 25.75 14.20
N SER A 5 -16.35 24.45 14.09
CA SER A 5 -16.67 23.60 15.25
C SER A 5 -15.47 23.17 16.09
N PHE A 6 -14.23 23.49 15.67
CA PHE A 6 -13.01 23.11 16.38
C PHE A 6 -12.31 24.30 17.07
N ALA A 7 -12.67 25.53 16.76
CA ALA A 7 -12.03 26.72 17.35
C ALA A 7 -12.15 26.72 18.88
N GLY A 8 -11.02 26.83 19.57
CA GLY A 8 -10.91 26.81 21.02
C GLY A 8 -11.15 25.45 21.69
N MET A 9 -11.39 24.36 20.94
CA MET A 9 -11.49 23.01 21.50
C MET A 9 -10.12 22.49 21.91
N LYS A 10 -10.05 21.81 23.06
CA LYS A 10 -8.85 21.09 23.51
C LYS A 10 -8.76 19.73 22.84
N VAL A 11 -7.84 19.61 21.93
CA VAL A 11 -7.63 18.38 21.14
C VAL A 11 -6.32 17.70 21.56
N LEU A 12 -6.42 16.42 21.93
CA LEU A 12 -5.26 15.57 22.21
C LEU A 12 -5.01 14.61 21.07
N VAL A 13 -3.85 14.70 20.40
CA VAL A 13 -3.42 13.73 19.39
C VAL A 13 -2.57 12.65 20.05
N MET A 14 -3.11 11.45 20.20
CA MET A 14 -2.44 10.30 20.78
C MET A 14 -1.71 9.49 19.71
N GLY A 15 -0.39 9.66 19.66
CA GLY A 15 0.52 9.08 18.68
C GLY A 15 0.76 10.02 17.49
N LEU A 16 1.87 10.80 17.55
CA LEU A 16 2.34 11.62 16.44
C LEU A 16 2.75 10.74 15.25
N GLY A 17 3.48 9.68 15.55
CA GLY A 17 3.95 8.72 14.56
C GLY A 17 4.96 9.31 13.58
N LEU A 18 5.42 8.43 12.66
CA LEU A 18 6.37 8.79 11.58
C LEU A 18 5.72 8.73 10.18
N HIS A 19 4.52 8.16 10.08
CA HIS A 19 3.83 7.90 8.81
C HIS A 19 2.77 8.96 8.44
N GLY A 20 2.79 10.10 9.08
CA GLY A 20 2.02 11.28 8.70
C GLY A 20 0.63 11.43 9.34
N GLY A 21 -0.10 10.38 9.70
CA GLY A 21 -1.49 10.47 10.18
C GLY A 21 -1.66 11.36 11.42
N GLY A 22 -0.82 11.20 12.46
CA GLY A 22 -0.87 12.02 13.66
C GLY A 22 -0.44 13.47 13.41
N ALA A 23 0.64 13.67 12.64
CA ALA A 23 1.12 15.00 12.29
C ALA A 23 0.07 15.78 11.46
N GLU A 24 -0.56 15.12 10.49
CA GLU A 24 -1.59 15.74 9.66
C GLU A 24 -2.86 16.06 10.43
N SER A 25 -3.26 15.18 11.37
CA SER A 25 -4.37 15.48 12.28
C SER A 25 -4.09 16.70 13.14
N ALA A 26 -2.88 16.80 13.71
CA ALA A 26 -2.47 17.95 14.51
C ALA A 26 -2.44 19.23 13.67
N ARG A 27 -1.87 19.19 12.46
CA ARG A 27 -1.83 20.30 11.51
C ARG A 27 -3.24 20.79 11.14
N TYR A 28 -4.09 19.86 10.74
CA TYR A 28 -5.47 20.15 10.30
C TYR A 28 -6.26 20.81 11.43
N LEU A 29 -6.25 20.26 12.63
CA LEU A 29 -7.02 20.77 13.77
C LEU A 29 -6.46 22.08 14.31
N ALA A 30 -5.14 22.25 14.38
CA ALA A 30 -4.53 23.52 14.73
C ALA A 30 -4.85 24.61 13.71
N GLY A 31 -4.89 24.27 12.41
CA GLY A 31 -5.32 25.16 11.34
C GLY A 31 -6.80 25.60 11.44
N LEU A 32 -7.64 24.83 12.12
CA LEU A 32 -9.03 25.17 12.44
C LEU A 32 -9.19 25.90 13.79
N GLY A 33 -8.08 26.29 14.42
CA GLY A 33 -8.09 27.07 15.67
C GLY A 33 -8.27 26.24 16.94
N ALA A 34 -8.05 24.91 16.90
CA ALA A 34 -8.06 24.08 18.09
C ALA A 34 -6.78 24.27 18.93
N GLU A 35 -6.89 24.10 20.25
CA GLU A 35 -5.77 24.00 21.18
C GLU A 35 -5.20 22.58 21.13
N VAL A 36 -4.16 22.37 20.32
CA VAL A 36 -3.64 21.02 20.05
C VAL A 36 -2.51 20.64 21.00
N THR A 37 -2.70 19.51 21.69
CA THR A 37 -1.63 18.79 22.38
C THR A 37 -1.34 17.48 21.66
N VAL A 38 -0.05 17.18 21.47
CA VAL A 38 0.42 15.90 20.92
C VAL A 38 1.09 15.10 22.01
N THR A 39 0.71 13.83 22.17
CA THR A 39 1.36 12.90 23.10
C THR A 39 1.84 11.64 22.37
N ASP A 40 3.08 11.20 22.59
CA ASP A 40 3.65 9.98 22.03
C ASP A 40 4.63 9.35 23.04
N LEU A 41 4.72 8.02 23.08
CA LEU A 41 5.66 7.29 23.94
C LEU A 41 7.10 7.37 23.45
N ARG A 42 7.32 7.76 22.19
CA ARG A 42 8.65 8.02 21.62
C ARG A 42 9.14 9.40 22.02
N ASP A 43 10.45 9.54 22.06
CA ASP A 43 11.12 10.79 22.39
C ASP A 43 11.15 11.79 21.21
N GLU A 44 11.56 13.00 21.51
CA GLU A 44 11.70 14.10 20.56
C GLU A 44 12.66 13.76 19.41
N LYS A 45 13.77 13.09 19.71
CA LYS A 45 14.79 12.74 18.72
C LYS A 45 14.23 11.83 17.62
N VAL A 46 13.43 10.84 18.00
CA VAL A 46 12.76 9.94 17.05
C VAL A 46 11.68 10.67 16.26
N LEU A 47 10.94 11.59 16.89
CA LEU A 47 9.79 12.26 16.31
C LEU A 47 10.13 13.57 15.59
N ALA A 48 11.37 14.02 15.63
CA ALA A 48 11.83 15.29 15.01
C ALA A 48 11.34 15.50 13.57
N PRO A 49 11.37 14.49 12.65
CA PRO A 49 10.84 14.67 11.29
C PRO A 49 9.34 14.96 11.21
N SER A 50 8.56 14.47 12.19
CA SER A 50 7.11 14.73 12.25
C SER A 50 6.82 16.08 12.93
N MET A 51 7.64 16.46 13.92
CA MET A 51 7.54 17.77 14.59
C MET A 51 7.90 18.91 13.65
N GLU A 52 8.90 18.74 12.78
CA GLU A 52 9.27 19.74 11.77
C GLU A 52 8.10 20.15 10.87
N LYS A 53 7.19 19.23 10.56
CA LYS A 53 5.98 19.51 9.79
C LYS A 53 4.97 20.40 10.54
N LEU A 54 5.11 20.51 11.85
CA LEU A 54 4.21 21.25 12.74
C LEU A 54 4.81 22.54 13.28
N LYS A 55 6.03 22.90 12.90
CA LYS A 55 6.77 24.05 13.47
C LYS A 55 6.07 25.40 13.32
N SER A 56 5.20 25.56 12.34
CA SER A 56 4.40 26.78 12.10
C SER A 56 3.08 26.83 12.86
N PHE A 57 2.75 25.78 13.64
CA PHE A 57 1.50 25.69 14.40
C PHE A 57 1.77 25.70 15.91
N PRO A 58 0.89 26.32 16.71
CA PRO A 58 1.03 26.31 18.18
C PRO A 58 0.59 24.95 18.74
N VAL A 59 1.54 24.01 18.82
CA VAL A 59 1.31 22.64 19.32
C VAL A 59 2.10 22.42 20.60
N ARG A 60 1.42 21.95 21.65
CA ARG A 60 2.07 21.47 22.89
C ARG A 60 2.46 20.00 22.72
N TYR A 61 3.66 19.64 23.15
CA TYR A 61 4.18 18.27 23.05
C TYR A 61 4.38 17.66 24.44
N VAL A 62 3.94 16.38 24.59
CA VAL A 62 4.19 15.50 25.74
C VAL A 62 4.77 14.21 25.19
N LEU A 63 6.09 14.09 25.18
CA LEU A 63 6.84 13.01 24.53
C LEU A 63 7.52 12.10 25.55
N GLY A 64 7.73 10.83 25.18
CA GLY A 64 8.29 9.80 26.05
C GLY A 64 7.31 9.23 27.09
N ARG A 65 6.14 9.82 27.23
CA ARG A 65 5.10 9.42 28.18
C ARG A 65 3.74 9.92 27.78
N HIS A 66 2.70 9.45 28.49
CA HIS A 66 1.37 10.03 28.45
C HIS A 66 1.01 10.60 29.84
N GLU A 67 0.35 11.75 29.85
CA GLU A 67 -0.19 12.37 31.08
C GLU A 67 -1.69 12.16 31.14
N THR A 68 -2.19 11.50 32.19
CA THR A 68 -3.61 11.16 32.33
C THR A 68 -4.52 12.39 32.33
N GLU A 69 -4.04 13.49 32.89
CA GLU A 69 -4.75 14.78 32.94
C GLU A 69 -5.05 15.33 31.54
N ASP A 70 -4.16 15.14 30.57
CA ASP A 70 -4.38 15.58 29.17
C ASP A 70 -5.57 14.85 28.55
N PHE A 71 -5.75 13.56 28.84
CA PHE A 71 -6.90 12.79 28.35
C PHE A 71 -8.22 13.18 29.03
N GLN A 72 -8.19 13.52 30.32
CA GLN A 72 -9.36 13.94 31.07
C GLN A 72 -9.84 15.33 30.65
N ASN A 73 -8.91 16.23 30.31
CA ASN A 73 -9.18 17.62 29.93
C ASN A 73 -9.46 17.81 28.44
N ALA A 74 -9.22 16.80 27.61
CA ALA A 74 -9.46 16.89 26.17
C ALA A 74 -10.96 16.79 25.84
N ASP A 75 -11.42 17.69 24.99
CA ASP A 75 -12.75 17.62 24.37
C ASP A 75 -12.82 16.47 23.35
N ILE A 76 -11.72 16.24 22.64
CA ILE A 76 -11.56 15.19 21.63
C ILE A 76 -10.15 14.59 21.75
N VAL A 77 -10.07 13.26 21.65
CA VAL A 77 -8.82 12.54 21.45
C VAL A 77 -8.76 11.99 20.02
N ILE A 78 -7.71 12.34 19.28
CA ILE A 78 -7.42 11.78 17.96
C ILE A 78 -6.48 10.60 18.14
N LYS A 79 -7.01 9.40 17.95
CA LYS A 79 -6.29 8.15 18.16
C LYS A 79 -5.56 7.73 16.87
N ASN A 80 -4.24 7.54 16.94
CA ASN A 80 -3.50 6.90 15.86
C ASN A 80 -3.90 5.41 15.75
N PRO A 81 -4.04 4.83 14.56
CA PRO A 81 -4.45 3.42 14.37
C PRO A 81 -3.56 2.39 15.09
N GLY A 82 -2.27 2.71 15.32
CA GLY A 82 -1.36 1.86 16.10
C GLY A 82 -1.70 1.76 17.59
N VAL A 83 -2.42 2.73 18.12
CA VAL A 83 -2.87 2.71 19.53
C VAL A 83 -3.97 1.67 19.70
N ARG A 84 -3.83 0.82 20.73
CA ARG A 84 -4.83 -0.20 21.05
C ARG A 84 -6.12 0.43 21.58
N PRO A 85 -7.32 -0.07 21.17
CA PRO A 85 -8.59 0.47 21.65
C PRO A 85 -8.80 0.26 23.16
N ASP A 86 -8.15 -0.75 23.74
CA ASP A 86 -8.21 -1.09 25.17
C ASP A 86 -7.19 -0.30 26.02
N SER A 87 -6.51 0.68 25.46
CA SER A 87 -5.57 1.55 26.19
C SER A 87 -6.24 2.17 27.41
N PRO A 88 -5.63 2.07 28.62
CA PRO A 88 -6.22 2.59 29.85
C PRO A 88 -6.47 4.10 29.79
N TYR A 89 -5.68 4.84 29.02
CA TYR A 89 -5.83 6.29 28.82
C TYR A 89 -7.13 6.66 28.08
N LEU A 90 -7.65 5.77 27.24
CA LEU A 90 -8.87 6.02 26.47
C LEU A 90 -10.17 5.80 27.26
N LYS A 91 -10.12 5.18 28.44
CA LYS A 91 -11.31 4.83 29.23
C LYS A 91 -12.10 6.06 29.71
N ALA A 92 -11.42 7.16 29.99
CA ALA A 92 -12.03 8.39 30.50
C ALA A 92 -12.36 9.41 29.39
N VAL A 93 -12.07 9.08 28.13
CA VAL A 93 -12.21 10.00 27.00
C VAL A 93 -13.66 10.04 26.54
N ARG A 94 -14.23 11.24 26.42
CA ARG A 94 -15.64 11.43 26.01
C ARG A 94 -15.84 11.21 24.51
N ARG A 95 -14.85 11.61 23.69
CA ARG A 95 -14.93 11.50 22.23
C ARG A 95 -13.58 11.11 21.65
N ILE A 96 -13.58 9.99 20.93
CA ILE A 96 -12.40 9.50 20.21
C ILE A 96 -12.69 9.59 18.72
N GLU A 97 -11.75 10.20 17.98
CA GLU A 97 -11.74 10.26 16.54
C GLU A 97 -10.42 9.70 15.99
N THR A 98 -10.35 9.53 14.68
CA THR A 98 -9.13 9.19 13.93
C THR A 98 -9.02 10.15 12.74
N ASP A 99 -7.88 10.18 12.07
CA ASP A 99 -7.72 10.92 10.82
C ASP A 99 -8.75 10.48 9.77
N ILE A 100 -9.02 9.18 9.67
CA ILE A 100 -10.01 8.62 8.75
C ILE A 100 -11.44 9.04 9.12
N SER A 101 -11.82 8.98 10.40
CA SER A 101 -13.17 9.37 10.80
C SER A 101 -13.43 10.87 10.62
N LEU A 102 -12.43 11.72 10.92
CA LEU A 102 -12.50 13.16 10.67
C LEU A 102 -12.64 13.46 9.17
N PHE A 103 -11.80 12.80 8.34
CA PHE A 103 -11.87 12.96 6.90
C PHE A 103 -13.25 12.56 6.36
N LEU A 104 -13.75 11.37 6.70
CA LEU A 104 -15.03 10.87 6.21
C LEU A 104 -16.22 11.78 6.63
N ALA A 105 -16.18 12.28 7.84
CA ALA A 105 -17.20 13.24 8.32
C ALA A 105 -17.16 14.56 7.56
N ALA A 106 -15.96 15.07 7.26
CA ALA A 106 -15.79 16.35 6.57
C ALA A 106 -16.00 16.23 5.05
N CYS A 107 -15.51 15.16 4.42
CA CYS A 107 -15.62 14.99 2.97
C CYS A 107 -17.06 14.74 2.48
N SER A 108 -17.99 14.39 3.38
CA SER A 108 -19.42 14.26 3.05
C SER A 108 -20.01 15.52 2.41
N ALA A 109 -19.45 16.70 2.72
CA ALA A 109 -19.88 17.98 2.13
C ALA A 109 -19.51 18.11 0.64
N PHE A 110 -18.46 17.42 0.19
CA PHE A 110 -17.96 17.43 -1.20
C PHE A 110 -18.51 16.27 -2.04
N THR A 111 -19.09 15.26 -1.38
CA THR A 111 -19.65 14.06 -2.01
C THR A 111 -18.70 13.43 -3.07
N PRO A 112 -17.40 13.22 -2.76
CA PRO A 112 -16.50 12.58 -3.70
C PRO A 112 -16.92 11.13 -3.94
N ARG A 113 -16.55 10.58 -5.10
CA ARG A 113 -16.74 9.16 -5.36
C ARG A 113 -15.63 8.36 -4.63
N LEU A 114 -16.01 7.61 -3.59
CA LEU A 114 -15.07 6.86 -2.77
C LEU A 114 -14.85 5.46 -3.32
N SER A 115 -13.58 5.05 -3.42
CA SER A 115 -13.16 3.66 -3.53
C SER A 115 -12.34 3.29 -2.31
N ALA A 116 -12.61 2.16 -1.67
CA ALA A 116 -11.89 1.73 -0.49
C ALA A 116 -11.30 0.33 -0.69
N VAL A 117 -10.05 0.13 -0.26
CA VAL A 117 -9.32 -1.12 -0.42
C VAL A 117 -8.82 -1.62 0.92
N THR A 118 -9.11 -2.89 1.24
CA THR A 118 -8.57 -3.59 2.41
C THR A 118 -8.13 -5.01 2.06
N GLY A 119 -7.54 -5.71 3.01
CA GLY A 119 -7.05 -7.08 2.90
C GLY A 119 -5.83 -7.30 3.78
N THR A 120 -5.29 -8.50 3.80
CA THR A 120 -4.03 -8.78 4.50
C THR A 120 -2.84 -8.32 3.66
N LYS A 121 -2.74 -8.75 2.41
CA LYS A 121 -1.71 -8.37 1.42
C LYS A 121 -2.37 -7.76 0.17
N GLY A 122 -1.61 -7.03 -0.63
CA GLY A 122 -2.09 -6.48 -1.91
C GLY A 122 -2.81 -5.14 -1.83
N LYS A 123 -3.14 -4.63 -0.66
CA LYS A 123 -3.84 -3.34 -0.47
C LYS A 123 -3.20 -2.20 -1.24
N SER A 124 -1.91 -1.94 -0.97
CA SER A 124 -1.19 -0.79 -1.54
C SER A 124 -1.09 -0.88 -3.06
N THR A 125 -0.81 -2.07 -3.60
CA THR A 125 -0.79 -2.26 -5.06
C THR A 125 -2.16 -1.99 -5.67
N THR A 126 -3.23 -2.54 -5.09
CA THR A 126 -4.59 -2.39 -5.62
C THR A 126 -5.09 -0.95 -5.52
N SER A 127 -4.91 -0.28 -4.37
CA SER A 127 -5.32 1.12 -4.19
C SER A 127 -4.53 2.07 -5.09
N SER A 128 -3.21 1.87 -5.19
CA SER A 128 -2.36 2.67 -6.08
C SER A 128 -2.68 2.44 -7.55
N ALA A 129 -3.02 1.20 -7.96
CA ALA A 129 -3.42 0.90 -9.33
C ALA A 129 -4.77 1.56 -9.69
N ILE A 130 -5.77 1.53 -8.78
CA ILE A 130 -7.03 2.26 -8.96
C ILE A 130 -6.75 3.76 -9.11
N TYR A 131 -5.97 4.32 -8.19
CA TYR A 131 -5.60 5.74 -8.25
C TYR A 131 -4.87 6.10 -9.55
N TRP A 132 -3.91 5.28 -9.98
CA TRP A 132 -3.14 5.48 -11.20
C TRP A 132 -4.04 5.62 -12.42
N VAL A 133 -4.94 4.65 -12.63
CA VAL A 133 -5.85 4.65 -13.79
C VAL A 133 -6.84 5.81 -13.72
N LEU A 134 -7.38 6.11 -12.54
CA LEU A 134 -8.25 7.27 -12.35
C LEU A 134 -7.50 8.58 -12.64
N ASN A 135 -6.28 8.74 -12.18
CA ASN A 135 -5.46 9.92 -12.42
C ASN A 135 -5.13 10.07 -13.92
N GLU A 136 -4.73 9.00 -14.62
CA GLU A 136 -4.55 9.02 -16.08
C GLU A 136 -5.84 9.38 -16.82
N SER A 137 -6.98 8.88 -16.39
CA SER A 137 -8.27 9.18 -17.04
C SER A 137 -8.65 10.66 -16.93
N ARG A 138 -8.24 11.32 -15.85
CA ARG A 138 -8.50 12.74 -15.60
C ARG A 138 -7.51 13.64 -16.32
N THR A 139 -6.23 13.30 -16.28
CA THR A 139 -5.20 14.04 -17.03
C THR A 139 -5.39 13.96 -18.54
N SER A 140 -5.97 12.87 -19.05
CA SER A 140 -6.35 12.73 -20.48
C SER A 140 -7.70 13.37 -20.83
N GLY A 141 -8.39 14.00 -19.86
CA GLY A 141 -9.67 14.69 -20.08
C GLY A 141 -10.88 13.74 -20.24
N ARG A 142 -10.73 12.43 -19.98
CA ARG A 142 -11.84 11.46 -20.06
C ARG A 142 -12.86 11.63 -18.94
N LEU A 143 -12.38 11.95 -17.73
CA LEU A 143 -13.19 12.26 -16.57
C LEU A 143 -12.85 13.67 -16.07
N GLY A 144 -13.82 14.41 -15.57
CA GLY A 144 -13.61 15.68 -14.89
C GLY A 144 -13.22 15.51 -13.42
N GLY A 145 -12.70 16.54 -12.77
CA GLY A 145 -12.24 16.52 -11.37
C GLY A 145 -10.83 15.93 -11.19
N LYS A 146 -10.44 15.59 -9.96
CA LYS A 146 -9.13 15.06 -9.58
C LYS A 146 -9.27 13.69 -8.95
N ALA A 147 -8.20 12.89 -8.99
CA ALA A 147 -8.06 11.66 -8.21
C ALA A 147 -7.15 11.92 -7.01
N ARG A 148 -7.49 11.34 -5.85
CA ARG A 148 -6.70 11.42 -4.62
C ARG A 148 -6.52 10.03 -4.02
N LEU A 149 -5.35 9.79 -3.41
CA LEU A 149 -5.04 8.55 -2.71
C LEU A 149 -4.60 8.86 -1.29
N GLY A 150 -5.16 8.15 -0.32
CA GLY A 150 -4.79 8.31 1.09
C GLY A 150 -5.15 7.11 1.97
N GLY A 151 -4.91 7.25 3.27
CA GLY A 151 -5.16 6.22 4.27
C GLY A 151 -3.90 5.51 4.76
N ASN A 152 -3.91 4.19 4.83
CA ASN A 152 -2.80 3.37 5.34
C ASN A 152 -1.55 3.34 4.42
N ILE A 153 -1.50 4.18 3.42
CA ILE A 153 -0.40 4.33 2.46
C ILE A 153 0.53 5.51 2.80
N SER A 154 0.65 5.83 4.07
CA SER A 154 1.48 6.93 4.61
C SER A 154 1.06 8.35 4.17
N VAL A 155 -0.12 8.50 3.61
CA VAL A 155 -0.75 9.78 3.24
C VAL A 155 -2.07 9.91 3.97
N SER A 156 -2.14 10.76 4.98
CA SER A 156 -3.42 11.02 5.64
C SER A 156 -4.37 11.75 4.67
N PRO A 157 -5.63 11.31 4.53
CA PRO A 157 -6.57 11.96 3.64
C PRO A 157 -6.94 13.40 4.08
N LEU A 158 -6.63 13.78 5.32
CA LEU A 158 -6.78 15.16 5.78
C LEU A 158 -5.84 16.13 5.04
N SER A 159 -4.72 15.64 4.47
CA SER A 159 -3.74 16.46 3.75
C SER A 159 -4.29 17.11 2.48
N PHE A 160 -5.31 16.52 1.87
CA PHE A 160 -5.93 17.03 0.64
C PHE A 160 -7.42 17.40 0.81
N LEU A 161 -7.93 17.36 2.05
CA LEU A 161 -9.35 17.62 2.30
C LEU A 161 -9.80 19.01 1.82
N ASP A 162 -8.98 20.04 2.04
CA ASP A 162 -9.28 21.42 1.64
C ASP A 162 -9.23 21.64 0.11
N GLU A 163 -8.64 20.70 -0.62
CA GLU A 163 -8.53 20.73 -2.09
C GLU A 163 -9.58 19.87 -2.80
N LEU A 164 -10.48 19.21 -2.03
CA LEU A 164 -11.53 18.37 -2.61
C LEU A 164 -12.62 19.21 -3.24
N GLU A 165 -13.04 18.77 -4.42
CA GLU A 165 -14.15 19.36 -5.17
C GLU A 165 -15.21 18.29 -5.48
N LYS A 166 -16.41 18.75 -5.81
CA LYS A 166 -17.47 17.86 -6.26
C LYS A 166 -17.08 17.17 -7.57
N GLY A 167 -17.19 15.86 -7.59
CA GLY A 167 -16.82 15.05 -8.75
C GLY A 167 -15.40 14.48 -8.69
N ASP A 168 -14.64 14.77 -7.63
CA ASP A 168 -13.36 14.11 -7.38
C ASP A 168 -13.53 12.63 -7.03
N ASP A 169 -12.50 11.83 -7.33
CA ASP A 169 -12.35 10.47 -6.85
C ASP A 169 -11.40 10.44 -5.66
N VAL A 170 -11.78 9.70 -4.63
CA VAL A 170 -10.90 9.41 -3.49
C VAL A 170 -10.73 7.91 -3.35
N VAL A 171 -9.50 7.45 -3.37
CA VAL A 171 -9.12 6.07 -3.13
C VAL A 171 -8.51 5.97 -1.72
N LEU A 172 -9.11 5.16 -0.85
CA LEU A 172 -8.65 4.94 0.51
C LEU A 172 -8.08 3.53 0.68
N GLU A 173 -6.82 3.43 1.03
CA GLU A 173 -6.28 2.20 1.59
C GLU A 173 -6.60 2.14 3.09
N LEU A 174 -7.27 1.07 3.54
CA LEU A 174 -7.70 0.94 4.93
C LEU A 174 -7.19 -0.35 5.57
N SER A 175 -6.48 -0.22 6.69
CA SER A 175 -6.11 -1.35 7.53
C SER A 175 -7.32 -1.87 8.33
N SER A 176 -7.20 -3.09 8.89
CA SER A 176 -8.23 -3.60 9.81
C SER A 176 -8.39 -2.70 11.05
N PHE A 177 -7.31 -2.08 11.52
CA PHE A 177 -7.35 -1.18 12.67
C PHE A 177 -8.14 0.10 12.38
N GLN A 178 -7.88 0.73 11.22
CA GLN A 178 -8.62 1.92 10.79
C GLN A 178 -10.11 1.61 10.57
N LEU A 179 -10.42 0.45 9.99
CA LEU A 179 -11.81 0.01 9.82
C LEU A 179 -12.45 -0.28 11.18
N GLY A 180 -11.75 -0.96 12.10
CA GLY A 180 -12.23 -1.23 13.45
C GLY A 180 -12.58 0.05 14.24
N ASP A 181 -11.82 1.13 14.01
CA ASP A 181 -12.08 2.45 14.60
C ASP A 181 -13.35 3.14 14.05
N LEU A 182 -13.86 2.67 12.93
CA LEU A 182 -15.15 3.11 12.36
C LEU A 182 -16.34 2.27 12.83
N ARG A 183 -16.15 1.30 13.70
CA ARG A 183 -17.23 0.44 14.21
C ARG A 183 -18.33 1.27 14.86
N GLY A 184 -19.57 1.00 14.47
CA GLY A 184 -20.75 1.73 14.99
C GLY A 184 -20.94 3.13 14.38
N ARG A 185 -20.15 3.50 13.36
CA ARG A 185 -20.26 4.78 12.65
C ARG A 185 -20.68 4.54 11.21
N ASP A 186 -21.68 5.28 10.75
CA ASP A 186 -22.19 5.19 9.37
C ASP A 186 -21.48 6.21 8.45
N LEU A 187 -20.14 6.29 8.57
CA LEU A 187 -19.34 7.28 7.85
C LEU A 187 -18.78 6.77 6.52
N LEU A 188 -18.41 5.49 6.45
CA LEU A 188 -17.76 4.91 5.27
C LEU A 188 -18.80 4.23 4.38
N LYS A 189 -19.05 4.81 3.21
CA LYS A 189 -19.88 4.21 2.15
C LYS A 189 -19.15 4.36 0.81
N PRO A 190 -18.24 3.42 0.47
CA PRO A 190 -17.53 3.48 -0.80
C PRO A 190 -18.42 3.00 -1.94
N ARG A 191 -18.28 3.64 -3.10
CA ARG A 191 -18.89 3.18 -4.37
C ARG A 191 -18.31 1.83 -4.78
N ALA A 192 -17.00 1.63 -4.55
CA ALA A 192 -16.33 0.35 -4.74
C ALA A 192 -15.55 -0.05 -3.48
N ALA A 193 -15.93 -1.17 -2.85
CA ALA A 193 -15.20 -1.80 -1.77
C ALA A 193 -14.40 -2.99 -2.31
N VAL A 194 -13.08 -3.00 -2.14
CA VAL A 194 -12.20 -4.07 -2.63
C VAL A 194 -11.54 -4.78 -1.46
N LEU A 195 -11.72 -6.10 -1.38
CA LEU A 195 -11.09 -6.98 -0.40
C LEU A 195 -10.11 -7.91 -1.14
N THR A 196 -8.81 -7.67 -1.00
CA THR A 196 -7.78 -8.36 -1.78
C THR A 196 -7.60 -9.82 -1.38
N CYS A 197 -7.28 -10.09 -0.13
CA CYS A 197 -7.20 -11.44 0.45
C CYS A 197 -7.24 -11.37 1.98
N ILE A 198 -7.63 -12.47 2.63
CA ILE A 198 -7.58 -12.65 4.08
C ILE A 198 -6.67 -13.82 4.40
N LEU A 199 -5.55 -13.52 5.04
CA LEU A 199 -4.55 -14.48 5.51
C LEU A 199 -4.35 -14.31 7.00
N ARG A 200 -3.73 -15.27 7.65
CA ARG A 200 -3.38 -15.19 9.08
C ARG A 200 -2.43 -14.03 9.33
N ASP A 201 -2.90 -13.05 10.11
CA ASP A 201 -2.13 -11.87 10.51
C ASP A 201 -2.73 -11.23 11.76
N HIS A 202 -1.95 -10.48 12.53
CA HIS A 202 -2.39 -9.71 13.70
C HIS A 202 -3.20 -10.48 14.75
N LEU A 203 -2.99 -11.80 14.91
CA LEU A 203 -3.72 -12.61 15.88
C LEU A 203 -3.33 -12.29 17.33
N ASP A 204 -2.15 -11.73 17.56
CA ASP A 204 -1.72 -11.13 18.84
C ASP A 204 -2.66 -10.01 19.32
N ARG A 205 -3.30 -9.31 18.39
CA ARG A 205 -4.27 -8.25 18.68
C ARG A 205 -5.72 -8.72 18.61
N TYR A 206 -6.06 -9.58 17.64
CA TYR A 206 -7.44 -9.99 17.38
C TYR A 206 -7.86 -11.29 18.07
N GLY A 207 -6.92 -12.16 18.44
CA GLY A 207 -7.18 -13.49 18.99
C GLY A 207 -7.68 -14.49 17.96
N THR A 208 -8.64 -14.13 17.10
CA THR A 208 -9.24 -15.03 16.10
C THR A 208 -9.27 -14.40 14.69
N MET A 209 -9.35 -15.26 13.66
CA MET A 209 -9.49 -14.83 12.28
C MET A 209 -10.86 -14.17 12.02
N GLU A 210 -11.89 -14.60 12.69
CA GLU A 210 -13.24 -14.02 12.61
C GLU A 210 -13.26 -12.57 13.11
N ALA A 211 -12.59 -12.28 14.22
CA ALA A 211 -12.46 -10.93 14.75
C ALA A 211 -11.67 -10.02 13.77
N TYR A 212 -10.58 -10.55 13.21
CA TYR A 212 -9.77 -9.86 12.21
C TYR A 212 -10.55 -9.56 10.91
N ALA A 213 -11.22 -10.56 10.36
CA ALA A 213 -12.07 -10.40 9.17
C ALA A 213 -13.31 -9.52 9.48
N GLY A 214 -13.81 -9.59 10.73
CA GLY A 214 -14.93 -8.77 11.20
C GLY A 214 -14.69 -7.28 11.09
N ASP A 215 -13.48 -6.78 11.38
CA ASP A 215 -13.13 -5.38 11.15
C ASP A 215 -13.03 -5.05 9.66
N LYS A 216 -12.51 -5.95 8.84
CA LYS A 216 -12.43 -5.71 7.39
C LYS A 216 -13.80 -5.67 6.71
N ARG A 217 -14.81 -6.38 7.24
CA ARG A 217 -16.20 -6.32 6.77
C ARG A 217 -16.83 -4.93 6.88
N LEU A 218 -16.30 -4.07 7.75
CA LEU A 218 -16.79 -2.71 7.91
C LEU A 218 -16.62 -1.87 6.62
N ILE A 219 -15.76 -2.28 5.70
CA ILE A 219 -15.53 -1.57 4.44
C ILE A 219 -16.78 -1.51 3.55
N TYR A 220 -17.63 -2.54 3.56
CA TYR A 220 -18.86 -2.61 2.75
C TYR A 220 -20.15 -2.48 3.56
N ARG A 221 -20.05 -2.29 4.88
CA ARG A 221 -21.21 -2.34 5.79
C ARG A 221 -22.36 -1.41 5.39
N ASN A 222 -22.04 -0.22 4.93
CA ASN A 222 -23.02 0.81 4.59
C ASN A 222 -23.33 0.88 3.09
N GLN A 223 -22.82 -0.06 2.29
CA GLN A 223 -23.13 -0.14 0.85
C GLN A 223 -24.60 -0.49 0.62
N ASP A 224 -25.10 -0.12 -0.54
CA ASP A 224 -26.40 -0.52 -1.09
C ASP A 224 -26.24 -1.11 -2.50
N GLN A 225 -27.33 -1.45 -3.15
CA GLN A 225 -27.39 -2.07 -4.48
C GLN A 225 -26.73 -1.25 -5.61
N ASN A 226 -26.48 0.04 -5.39
CA ASN A 226 -25.79 0.87 -6.37
C ASN A 226 -24.28 0.70 -6.28
N ASP A 227 -23.77 0.26 -5.14
CA ASP A 227 -22.35 0.09 -4.86
C ASP A 227 -21.87 -1.31 -5.26
N VAL A 228 -20.55 -1.55 -5.26
CA VAL A 228 -19.97 -2.87 -5.56
C VAL A 228 -19.01 -3.35 -4.49
N THR A 229 -19.02 -4.66 -4.26
CA THR A 229 -18.04 -5.36 -3.43
C THR A 229 -17.22 -6.31 -4.28
N VAL A 230 -15.95 -5.99 -4.48
CA VAL A 230 -14.99 -6.81 -5.22
C VAL A 230 -14.22 -7.68 -4.22
N ALA A 231 -14.34 -9.01 -4.32
CA ALA A 231 -13.65 -9.94 -3.44
C ALA A 231 -13.29 -11.25 -4.17
N GLY A 232 -12.36 -12.02 -3.59
CA GLY A 232 -11.95 -13.32 -4.14
C GLY A 232 -13.04 -14.38 -4.10
N THR A 233 -12.75 -15.56 -4.65
CA THR A 233 -13.63 -16.75 -4.63
C THR A 233 -13.30 -17.72 -3.50
N ASP A 234 -12.33 -17.40 -2.64
CA ASP A 234 -12.01 -18.17 -1.45
C ASP A 234 -13.14 -18.12 -0.39
N GLN A 235 -12.97 -18.86 0.71
CA GLN A 235 -13.98 -18.96 1.76
C GLN A 235 -14.39 -17.58 2.30
N TRP A 236 -13.42 -16.67 2.50
CA TRP A 236 -13.69 -15.33 3.00
C TRP A 236 -14.43 -14.48 1.96
N GLY A 237 -13.97 -14.50 0.71
CA GLY A 237 -14.60 -13.76 -0.38
C GLY A 237 -16.05 -14.19 -0.59
N LYS A 238 -16.35 -15.50 -0.55
CA LYS A 238 -17.73 -16.02 -0.60
C LYS A 238 -18.59 -15.49 0.56
N SER A 239 -18.03 -15.43 1.79
CA SER A 239 -18.72 -14.85 2.93
C SER A 239 -19.02 -13.36 2.72
N PHE A 240 -18.05 -12.59 2.23
CA PHE A 240 -18.21 -11.17 1.98
C PHE A 240 -19.26 -10.87 0.91
N HIS A 241 -19.28 -11.64 -0.18
CA HIS A 241 -20.30 -11.51 -1.22
C HIS A 241 -21.72 -11.81 -0.70
N LYS A 242 -21.85 -12.77 0.21
CA LYS A 242 -23.14 -13.12 0.84
C LYS A 242 -23.64 -12.05 1.79
N GLU A 243 -22.74 -11.38 2.48
CA GLU A 243 -23.06 -10.42 3.56
C GLU A 243 -23.21 -8.99 3.05
N SER A 244 -22.50 -8.63 1.96
CA SER A 244 -22.56 -7.28 1.40
C SER A 244 -23.94 -7.00 0.77
N ARG A 245 -24.42 -5.77 0.92
CA ARG A 245 -25.58 -5.24 0.20
C ARG A 245 -25.19 -4.65 -1.16
N GLY A 246 -23.90 -4.39 -1.37
CA GLY A 246 -23.37 -4.01 -2.69
C GLY A 246 -23.43 -5.18 -3.67
N ARG A 247 -23.45 -4.88 -4.97
CA ARG A 247 -23.40 -5.89 -6.02
C ARG A 247 -22.08 -6.68 -5.93
N PRO A 248 -22.12 -8.02 -5.85
CA PRO A 248 -20.90 -8.82 -5.75
C PRO A 248 -20.18 -8.90 -7.10
N ILE A 249 -18.88 -8.67 -7.10
CA ILE A 249 -17.98 -8.87 -8.24
C ILE A 249 -16.84 -9.78 -7.79
N ALA A 250 -16.77 -10.98 -8.35
CA ALA A 250 -15.80 -11.99 -7.95
C ALA A 250 -14.50 -11.87 -8.76
N PHE A 251 -13.36 -12.18 -8.15
CA PHE A 251 -12.13 -12.42 -8.89
C PHE A 251 -11.43 -13.70 -8.45
N THR A 252 -10.79 -14.35 -9.41
CA THR A 252 -10.05 -15.60 -9.16
C THR A 252 -8.79 -15.67 -10.00
N ALA A 253 -7.98 -16.67 -9.70
CA ALA A 253 -6.77 -17.02 -10.43
C ALA A 253 -6.79 -18.52 -10.71
N GLY A 254 -6.47 -18.91 -11.94
CA GLY A 254 -6.60 -20.27 -12.46
C GLY A 254 -7.90 -20.44 -13.23
N GLU A 255 -8.88 -21.12 -12.65
CA GLU A 255 -10.14 -21.44 -13.34
C GLU A 255 -11.00 -20.22 -13.64
N ALA A 256 -11.71 -20.27 -14.76
CA ALA A 256 -12.71 -19.28 -15.13
C ALA A 256 -13.85 -19.25 -14.09
N LEU A 257 -14.44 -18.09 -13.88
CA LEU A 257 -15.66 -17.98 -13.09
C LEU A 257 -16.81 -18.73 -13.79
N ALA A 258 -17.62 -19.43 -13.00
CA ALA A 258 -18.82 -20.08 -13.49
C ALA A 258 -19.73 -19.09 -14.24
N ASP A 259 -20.52 -19.58 -15.19
CA ASP A 259 -21.47 -18.76 -15.92
C ASP A 259 -22.50 -18.14 -14.97
N GLY A 260 -22.79 -16.87 -15.22
CA GLY A 260 -23.70 -16.10 -14.37
C GLY A 260 -23.04 -15.40 -13.18
N ILE A 261 -21.75 -15.62 -12.89
CA ILE A 261 -21.02 -14.90 -11.82
C ILE A 261 -20.34 -13.66 -12.42
N PRO A 262 -20.71 -12.42 -11.97
CA PRO A 262 -20.03 -11.20 -12.38
C PRO A 262 -18.59 -11.18 -11.86
N GLY A 263 -17.63 -10.84 -12.72
CA GLY A 263 -16.26 -10.71 -12.24
C GLY A 263 -15.20 -10.98 -13.29
N GLY A 264 -14.02 -11.36 -12.82
CA GLY A 264 -12.85 -11.59 -13.68
C GLY A 264 -11.96 -12.72 -13.17
N TRP A 265 -11.08 -13.20 -14.05
CA TRP A 265 -10.13 -14.26 -13.74
C TRP A 265 -8.83 -14.12 -14.52
N ILE A 266 -7.80 -14.75 -14.02
CA ILE A 266 -6.52 -14.91 -14.71
C ILE A 266 -6.39 -16.41 -15.03
N PRO A 267 -6.62 -16.83 -16.27
CA PRO A 267 -6.65 -18.26 -16.61
C PRO A 267 -5.29 -18.94 -16.45
N ASP A 268 -4.23 -18.19 -16.72
CA ASP A 268 -2.84 -18.64 -16.67
C ASP A 268 -1.95 -17.53 -16.11
N PRO A 269 -0.93 -17.83 -15.25
CA PRO A 269 -0.01 -16.83 -14.74
C PRO A 269 0.69 -15.98 -15.79
N SER A 270 0.97 -16.54 -16.97
CA SER A 270 1.56 -15.84 -18.11
C SER A 270 0.54 -15.09 -18.96
N GLY A 271 -0.75 -15.47 -18.91
CA GLY A 271 -1.82 -14.89 -19.70
C GLY A 271 -2.38 -13.57 -19.17
N PRO A 272 -3.28 -12.93 -19.93
CA PRO A 272 -3.94 -11.69 -19.51
C PRO A 272 -4.98 -11.93 -18.40
N GLY A 273 -5.36 -10.88 -17.71
CA GLY A 273 -6.52 -10.86 -16.82
C GLY A 273 -7.79 -10.55 -17.61
N LEU A 274 -8.78 -11.40 -17.46
CA LEU A 274 -10.06 -11.34 -18.18
C LEU A 274 -11.18 -10.86 -17.25
N ALA A 275 -12.12 -10.09 -17.77
CA ALA A 275 -13.35 -9.72 -17.08
C ALA A 275 -14.56 -10.02 -17.97
N ARG A 276 -15.63 -10.51 -17.36
CA ARG A 276 -16.93 -10.61 -17.99
C ARG A 276 -17.69 -9.32 -17.75
N LEU A 277 -17.90 -8.53 -18.81
CA LEU A 277 -18.73 -7.35 -18.73
C LEU A 277 -20.18 -7.77 -18.52
N TRP A 278 -20.82 -7.11 -17.58
CA TRP A 278 -22.21 -7.39 -17.22
C TRP A 278 -23.10 -6.31 -17.80
N GLU A 279 -23.90 -6.62 -18.80
CA GLU A 279 -24.93 -5.71 -19.28
C GLU A 279 -26.14 -5.81 -18.33
N ILE A 280 -26.32 -4.77 -17.51
CA ILE A 280 -27.55 -4.61 -16.72
C ILE A 280 -28.58 -3.94 -17.65
N PRO A 281 -29.82 -4.53 -17.89
CA PRO A 281 -30.68 -5.15 -16.88
C PRO A 281 -31.13 -6.61 -17.15
N ASN A 282 -30.67 -7.30 -18.18
CA ASN A 282 -31.33 -8.53 -18.64
C ASN A 282 -30.64 -9.87 -18.30
N GLY A 283 -29.60 -9.89 -17.47
CA GLY A 283 -28.97 -11.13 -16.99
C GLY A 283 -28.23 -11.96 -18.06
N THR A 284 -28.04 -11.44 -19.25
CA THR A 284 -27.26 -12.10 -20.31
C THR A 284 -25.77 -12.00 -19.97
N PRO A 285 -24.98 -13.11 -20.08
CA PRO A 285 -23.54 -13.03 -19.88
C PRO A 285 -22.94 -12.03 -20.85
N GLY A 286 -22.36 -10.96 -20.31
CA GLY A 286 -21.72 -9.94 -21.11
C GLY A 286 -20.46 -10.44 -21.82
N ARG A 287 -19.98 -9.67 -22.77
CA ARG A 287 -18.74 -9.94 -23.52
C ARG A 287 -17.55 -10.09 -22.56
N ILE A 288 -16.69 -11.08 -22.81
CA ILE A 288 -15.40 -11.23 -22.14
C ILE A 288 -14.42 -10.25 -22.77
N VAL A 289 -13.69 -9.51 -21.94
CA VAL A 289 -12.68 -8.51 -22.33
C VAL A 289 -11.42 -8.68 -21.52
N GLU A 290 -10.29 -8.30 -22.09
CA GLU A 290 -9.03 -8.21 -21.37
C GLU A 290 -8.97 -6.88 -20.59
N VAL A 291 -8.60 -6.96 -19.31
CA VAL A 291 -8.51 -5.80 -18.40
C VAL A 291 -7.16 -5.67 -17.70
N VAL A 292 -6.37 -6.76 -17.68
CA VAL A 292 -4.99 -6.74 -17.21
C VAL A 292 -4.11 -7.29 -18.33
N PRO A 293 -3.04 -6.60 -18.72
CA PRO A 293 -2.17 -7.07 -19.80
C PRO A 293 -1.41 -8.33 -19.38
N GLU A 294 -0.98 -9.07 -20.38
CA GLU A 294 -0.17 -10.28 -20.20
C GLU A 294 1.12 -9.99 -19.40
N ARG A 295 1.78 -8.88 -19.71
CA ARG A 295 3.05 -8.46 -19.11
C ARG A 295 2.98 -7.02 -18.56
N PRO A 296 2.38 -6.82 -17.39
CA PRO A 296 2.43 -5.53 -16.73
C PRO A 296 3.87 -5.23 -16.25
N PHE A 297 4.20 -3.97 -16.02
CA PHE A 297 5.52 -3.60 -15.47
C PHE A 297 5.80 -4.23 -14.12
N ILE A 298 4.80 -4.35 -13.25
CA ILE A 298 4.97 -5.01 -11.95
C ILE A 298 4.92 -6.53 -12.12
N PRO A 299 5.98 -7.26 -11.73
CA PRO A 299 6.09 -8.71 -11.93
C PRO A 299 5.31 -9.50 -10.89
N GLY A 300 5.03 -10.76 -11.21
CA GLY A 300 4.48 -11.75 -10.30
C GLY A 300 2.97 -11.93 -10.40
N TYR A 301 2.54 -13.20 -10.29
CA TYR A 301 1.15 -13.60 -10.42
C TYR A 301 0.22 -12.97 -9.38
N HIS A 302 0.71 -12.82 -8.14
CA HIS A 302 -0.03 -12.14 -7.08
C HIS A 302 -0.30 -10.66 -7.41
N GLN A 303 0.62 -9.99 -8.13
CA GLN A 303 0.44 -8.61 -8.56
C GLN A 303 -0.64 -8.54 -9.66
N LYS A 304 -0.64 -9.46 -10.62
CA LYS A 304 -1.74 -9.54 -11.60
C LYS A 304 -3.11 -9.69 -10.93
N ARG A 305 -3.21 -10.48 -9.85
CA ARG A 305 -4.45 -10.59 -9.06
C ARG A 305 -4.87 -9.26 -8.45
N ASN A 306 -3.92 -8.51 -7.92
CA ASN A 306 -4.17 -7.17 -7.36
C ASN A 306 -4.63 -6.20 -8.46
N LEU A 307 -4.00 -6.24 -9.65
CA LEU A 307 -4.42 -5.47 -10.82
C LEU A 307 -5.80 -5.87 -11.32
N LEU A 308 -6.12 -7.16 -11.31
CA LEU A 308 -7.46 -7.63 -11.68
C LEU A 308 -8.53 -7.08 -10.73
N ALA A 309 -8.31 -7.13 -9.43
CA ALA A 309 -9.23 -6.57 -8.45
C ALA A 309 -9.42 -5.04 -8.65
N ALA A 310 -8.34 -4.32 -8.98
CA ALA A 310 -8.39 -2.91 -9.34
C ALA A 310 -9.19 -2.67 -10.62
N ALA A 311 -8.94 -3.45 -11.68
CA ALA A 311 -9.63 -3.35 -12.97
C ALA A 311 -11.13 -3.54 -12.84
N LEU A 312 -11.58 -4.51 -12.03
CA LEU A 312 -13.00 -4.78 -11.81
C LEU A 312 -13.70 -3.61 -11.09
N ALA A 313 -13.05 -2.99 -10.12
CA ALA A 313 -13.56 -1.77 -9.49
C ALA A 313 -13.66 -0.62 -10.50
N LEU A 314 -12.63 -0.43 -11.35
CA LEU A 314 -12.58 0.61 -12.36
C LEU A 314 -13.62 0.44 -13.47
N LEU A 315 -13.92 -0.80 -13.90
CA LEU A 315 -15.02 -1.10 -14.82
C LEU A 315 -16.36 -0.62 -14.27
N ASP A 316 -16.63 -0.90 -13.00
CA ASP A 316 -17.88 -0.46 -12.35
C ASP A 316 -17.93 1.07 -12.17
N LEU A 317 -16.78 1.72 -12.04
CA LEU A 317 -16.68 3.17 -12.05
C LEU A 317 -16.88 3.80 -13.45
N GLY A 318 -17.07 2.98 -14.48
CA GLY A 318 -17.45 3.38 -15.83
C GLY A 318 -16.27 3.62 -16.79
N LEU A 319 -15.06 3.17 -16.46
CA LEU A 319 -13.93 3.31 -17.39
C LEU A 319 -13.94 2.17 -18.44
N PRO A 320 -13.55 2.48 -19.70
CA PRO A 320 -13.45 1.47 -20.75
C PRO A 320 -12.36 0.42 -20.48
N ALA A 321 -12.62 -0.84 -20.83
CA ALA A 321 -11.74 -1.96 -20.55
C ALA A 321 -10.36 -1.83 -21.22
N ASP A 322 -10.30 -1.37 -22.46
CA ASP A 322 -9.07 -1.10 -23.21
C ASP A 322 -8.21 -0.04 -22.51
N PHE A 323 -8.83 1.07 -22.08
CA PHE A 323 -8.13 2.12 -21.33
C PHE A 323 -7.58 1.59 -20.01
N ILE A 324 -8.38 0.81 -19.25
CA ILE A 324 -7.94 0.19 -17.99
C ILE A 324 -6.72 -0.71 -18.25
N ARG A 325 -6.80 -1.59 -19.26
CA ARG A 325 -5.72 -2.52 -19.61
C ARG A 325 -4.43 -1.79 -19.99
N GLU A 326 -4.52 -0.78 -20.84
CA GLU A 326 -3.37 0.01 -21.26
C GLU A 326 -2.74 0.79 -20.10
N SER A 327 -3.55 1.44 -19.26
CA SER A 327 -3.08 2.16 -18.08
C SER A 327 -2.43 1.23 -17.05
N LEU A 328 -3.02 0.08 -16.78
CA LEU A 328 -2.45 -0.92 -15.87
C LEU A 328 -1.15 -1.54 -16.44
N GLY A 329 -1.01 -1.60 -17.75
CA GLY A 329 0.22 -2.02 -18.41
C GLY A 329 1.41 -1.11 -18.09
N ARG A 330 1.15 0.18 -17.93
CA ARG A 330 2.14 1.21 -17.59
C ARG A 330 2.20 1.53 -16.08
N PHE A 331 1.42 0.85 -15.24
CA PHE A 331 1.45 1.07 -13.81
C PHE A 331 2.82 0.69 -13.23
N PRO A 332 3.59 1.65 -12.68
CA PRO A 332 4.98 1.41 -12.26
C PRO A 332 5.11 0.64 -10.95
N GLY A 333 3.99 0.37 -10.26
CA GLY A 333 4.00 -0.22 -8.93
C GLY A 333 3.88 0.82 -7.82
N VAL A 334 4.11 0.37 -6.60
CA VAL A 334 4.14 1.23 -5.41
C VAL A 334 5.59 1.62 -5.15
N GLU A 335 5.84 2.89 -4.84
CA GLU A 335 7.19 3.39 -4.57
C GLU A 335 7.90 2.51 -3.53
N HIS A 336 9.13 2.12 -3.83
CA HIS A 336 9.97 1.23 -3.05
C HIS A 336 9.49 -0.24 -2.90
N ARG A 337 8.46 -0.68 -3.66
CA ARG A 337 7.95 -2.07 -3.63
C ARG A 337 7.81 -2.62 -5.03
N LEU A 338 8.83 -3.33 -5.50
CA LEU A 338 8.93 -3.80 -6.88
C LEU A 338 8.57 -2.68 -7.89
N GLU A 339 8.98 -1.46 -7.56
CA GLU A 339 8.72 -0.25 -8.35
C GLU A 339 9.55 -0.30 -9.63
N PHE A 340 8.90 -0.34 -10.77
CA PHE A 340 9.57 -0.04 -12.05
C PHE A 340 9.82 1.46 -12.14
N PHE A 341 11.07 1.89 -12.24
CA PHE A 341 11.38 3.32 -12.21
C PHE A 341 12.22 3.83 -13.38
N HIS A 342 12.81 2.92 -14.17
CA HIS A 342 13.69 3.31 -15.28
C HIS A 342 13.88 2.16 -16.26
N GLU A 343 14.11 2.51 -17.54
CA GLU A 343 14.56 1.61 -18.60
C GLU A 343 15.61 2.32 -19.45
N SER A 344 16.76 1.69 -19.68
CA SER A 344 17.84 2.21 -20.51
C SER A 344 18.58 1.07 -21.20
N GLY A 345 18.91 1.21 -22.47
CA GLY A 345 19.63 0.19 -23.24
C GLY A 345 18.91 -1.16 -23.34
N GLY A 346 17.58 -1.19 -23.14
CA GLY A 346 16.79 -2.41 -23.08
C GLY A 346 16.88 -3.14 -21.73
N VAL A 347 17.51 -2.55 -20.72
CA VAL A 347 17.57 -3.04 -19.33
C VAL A 347 16.51 -2.35 -18.49
N ARG A 348 15.73 -3.12 -17.72
CA ARG A 348 14.69 -2.59 -16.81
C ARG A 348 15.19 -2.53 -15.38
N PHE A 349 14.93 -1.41 -14.71
CA PHE A 349 15.39 -1.15 -13.34
C PHE A 349 14.22 -1.08 -12.37
N TYR A 350 14.36 -1.86 -11.28
CA TYR A 350 13.36 -1.96 -10.22
C TYR A 350 13.93 -1.57 -8.86
N ASN A 351 13.08 -0.96 -8.04
CA ASN A 351 13.35 -0.57 -6.68
C ASN A 351 12.41 -1.29 -5.71
N ASP A 352 12.95 -2.20 -4.93
CA ASP A 352 12.24 -2.92 -3.87
C ASP A 352 12.90 -2.68 -2.50
N SER A 353 13.31 -1.43 -2.28
CA SER A 353 14.05 -1.04 -1.08
C SER A 353 13.26 -1.26 0.23
N ALA A 354 11.93 -1.39 0.17
CA ALA A 354 11.09 -1.75 1.31
C ALA A 354 11.21 -3.24 1.72
N ALA A 355 11.91 -4.09 0.94
CA ALA A 355 12.25 -5.45 1.33
C ALA A 355 13.37 -5.44 2.37
N THR A 356 13.00 -5.34 3.65
CA THR A 356 13.94 -5.21 4.77
C THR A 356 14.18 -6.52 5.53
N ILE A 357 13.67 -7.64 5.01
CA ILE A 357 13.83 -8.99 5.54
C ILE A 357 14.13 -9.96 4.40
N PRO A 358 14.91 -11.05 4.63
CA PRO A 358 15.31 -12.03 3.62
C PRO A 358 14.15 -12.64 2.84
N GLU A 359 13.03 -12.94 3.50
CA GLU A 359 11.84 -13.54 2.89
C GLU A 359 11.19 -12.62 1.85
N ALA A 360 11.24 -11.31 2.08
CA ALA A 360 10.71 -10.33 1.13
C ALA A 360 11.57 -10.29 -0.14
N ALA A 361 12.90 -10.26 0.01
CA ALA A 361 13.81 -10.29 -1.14
C ALA A 361 13.74 -11.61 -1.92
N ALA A 362 13.64 -12.75 -1.24
CA ALA A 362 13.43 -14.05 -1.90
C ALA A 362 12.10 -14.06 -2.70
N SER A 363 11.03 -13.50 -2.13
CA SER A 363 9.74 -13.36 -2.84
C SER A 363 9.83 -12.42 -4.05
N ALA A 364 10.64 -11.37 -3.96
CA ALA A 364 10.87 -10.44 -5.06
C ALA A 364 11.64 -11.13 -6.21
N ILE A 365 12.68 -11.92 -5.91
CA ILE A 365 13.42 -12.72 -6.90
C ILE A 365 12.46 -13.66 -7.63
N ASN A 366 11.66 -14.43 -6.89
CA ASN A 366 10.69 -15.38 -7.46
C ASN A 366 9.63 -14.72 -8.34
N ALA A 367 9.34 -13.43 -8.13
CA ALA A 367 8.41 -12.69 -8.98
C ALA A 367 8.95 -12.46 -10.41
N PHE A 368 10.27 -12.52 -10.60
CA PHE A 368 10.94 -12.39 -11.90
C PHE A 368 11.37 -13.74 -12.50
N GLU A 369 11.18 -14.86 -11.78
CA GLU A 369 11.51 -16.17 -12.34
C GLU A 369 10.63 -16.48 -13.55
N ASP A 370 11.27 -16.84 -14.67
CA ASP A 370 10.57 -17.38 -15.82
C ASP A 370 10.09 -18.79 -15.48
N GLN A 371 8.79 -19.03 -15.60
CA GLN A 371 8.15 -20.33 -15.35
C GLN A 371 8.67 -21.46 -16.26
N GLN A 372 9.56 -21.15 -17.21
CA GLN A 372 10.15 -22.11 -18.15
C GLN A 372 11.52 -22.68 -17.71
N GLY A 373 11.97 -22.41 -16.47
CA GLY A 373 13.19 -22.99 -15.90
C GLY A 373 14.48 -22.53 -16.54
N ARG A 374 14.51 -21.42 -17.27
CA ARG A 374 15.74 -20.80 -17.78
C ARG A 374 16.42 -20.02 -16.66
N LYS A 375 17.75 -19.92 -16.72
CA LYS A 375 18.48 -18.98 -15.87
C LYS A 375 17.85 -17.62 -15.98
N SER A 376 17.50 -17.04 -14.85
CA SER A 376 16.91 -15.70 -14.76
C SER A 376 17.82 -14.67 -15.43
N ASN A 377 17.24 -13.72 -16.14
CA ASN A 377 17.90 -12.50 -16.63
C ASN A 377 17.94 -11.40 -15.54
N LEU A 378 17.96 -11.81 -14.26
CA LEU A 378 17.91 -10.92 -13.11
C LEU A 378 19.31 -10.63 -12.56
N VAL A 379 19.71 -9.37 -12.56
CA VAL A 379 20.83 -8.84 -11.80
C VAL A 379 20.30 -8.32 -10.47
N LEU A 380 20.69 -8.96 -9.37
CA LEU A 380 20.18 -8.62 -8.04
C LEU A 380 21.18 -7.77 -7.26
N VAL A 381 20.71 -6.66 -6.68
CA VAL A 381 21.43 -5.88 -5.67
C VAL A 381 20.78 -6.13 -4.33
N THR A 382 21.54 -6.73 -3.38
CA THR A 382 21.02 -7.17 -2.07
C THR A 382 22.03 -6.91 -0.96
N GLY A 383 21.62 -7.05 0.30
CA GLY A 383 22.50 -6.84 1.47
C GLY A 383 22.23 -5.56 2.26
N GLY A 384 22.92 -5.41 3.38
CA GLY A 384 22.82 -4.31 4.33
C GLY A 384 22.95 -4.78 5.78
N THR A 385 22.29 -4.08 6.71
CA THR A 385 22.41 -4.33 8.16
C THR A 385 21.50 -5.47 8.62
N ASP A 386 22.01 -6.33 9.47
CA ASP A 386 21.28 -7.43 10.11
C ASP A 386 20.33 -6.92 11.22
N LYS A 387 19.26 -7.66 11.41
CA LYS A 387 18.29 -7.55 12.53
C LYS A 387 18.12 -8.89 13.23
N ASP A 388 19.18 -9.69 13.27
CA ASP A 388 19.17 -11.06 13.78
C ASP A 388 18.22 -11.98 12.99
N LEU A 389 18.33 -11.93 11.65
CA LEU A 389 17.50 -12.66 10.72
C LEU A 389 18.19 -13.90 10.16
N ASP A 390 17.39 -14.87 9.67
CA ASP A 390 17.87 -16.04 8.93
C ASP A 390 17.92 -15.75 7.43
N PHE A 391 19.12 -15.84 6.84
CA PHE A 391 19.35 -15.58 5.42
C PHE A 391 19.29 -16.83 4.54
N SER A 392 18.99 -18.01 5.08
CA SER A 392 19.00 -19.28 4.34
C SER A 392 18.06 -19.30 3.14
N LEU A 393 16.87 -18.67 3.27
CA LEU A 393 15.90 -18.60 2.18
C LEU A 393 16.39 -17.69 1.05
N LEU A 394 17.00 -16.55 1.38
CA LEU A 394 17.56 -15.63 0.39
C LEU A 394 18.77 -16.26 -0.31
N ALA A 395 19.66 -16.93 0.43
CA ALA A 395 20.83 -17.62 -0.14
C ALA A 395 20.44 -18.68 -1.18
N ARG A 396 19.30 -19.37 -1.01
CA ARG A 396 18.78 -20.31 -2.01
C ARG A 396 18.16 -19.57 -3.21
N ALA A 397 17.40 -18.51 -2.96
CA ALA A 397 16.72 -17.78 -4.04
C ALA A 397 17.71 -17.12 -5.03
N VAL A 398 18.88 -16.68 -4.56
CA VAL A 398 19.88 -16.03 -5.42
C VAL A 398 20.58 -16.98 -6.40
N GLU A 399 20.47 -18.31 -6.23
CA GLU A 399 21.04 -19.30 -7.15
C GLU A 399 20.52 -19.13 -8.60
N ASN A 400 19.31 -18.59 -8.74
CA ASN A 400 18.65 -18.37 -10.02
C ASN A 400 18.95 -17.00 -10.64
N THR A 401 19.79 -16.16 -10.01
CA THR A 401 20.11 -14.82 -10.55
C THR A 401 21.26 -14.91 -11.58
N LYS A 402 21.24 -13.99 -12.55
CA LYS A 402 22.32 -13.84 -13.54
C LYS A 402 23.60 -13.32 -12.90
N ALA A 403 23.47 -12.30 -12.06
CA ALA A 403 24.56 -11.70 -11.30
C ALA A 403 24.06 -11.23 -9.93
N LEU A 404 24.97 -11.25 -8.95
CA LEU A 404 24.70 -10.88 -7.57
C LEU A 404 25.65 -9.77 -7.14
N ILE A 405 25.08 -8.63 -6.73
CA ILE A 405 25.79 -7.44 -6.27
C ILE A 405 25.45 -7.23 -4.79
N LEU A 406 26.47 -7.14 -3.94
CA LEU A 406 26.27 -7.02 -2.49
C LEU A 406 26.50 -5.59 -2.01
N LEU A 407 25.56 -5.06 -1.22
CA LEU A 407 25.74 -3.84 -0.41
C LEU A 407 26.42 -4.20 0.91
N ALA A 408 27.30 -3.35 1.41
CA ALA A 408 28.00 -3.57 2.68
C ALA A 408 27.04 -3.55 3.88
N GLY A 409 27.35 -4.34 4.91
CA GLY A 409 26.64 -4.38 6.18
C GLY A 409 26.69 -5.73 6.88
N THR A 410 26.34 -5.76 8.15
CA THR A 410 26.45 -6.96 9.01
C THR A 410 25.55 -8.12 8.55
N GLY A 411 24.41 -7.84 7.89
CA GLY A 411 23.56 -8.85 7.28
C GLY A 411 24.21 -9.47 6.04
N THR A 412 24.95 -8.65 5.29
CA THR A 412 25.73 -9.11 4.15
C THR A 412 26.83 -10.07 4.57
N ASP A 413 27.49 -9.86 5.72
CA ASP A 413 28.53 -10.76 6.22
C ASP A 413 27.94 -12.16 6.54
N LYS A 414 26.74 -12.24 7.12
CA LYS A 414 26.02 -13.49 7.33
C LYS A 414 25.62 -14.16 6.00
N LEU A 415 25.12 -13.39 5.04
CA LEU A 415 24.73 -13.89 3.72
C LEU A 415 25.95 -14.43 2.96
N LYS A 416 27.09 -13.72 2.97
CA LYS A 416 28.36 -14.15 2.34
C LYS A 416 28.80 -15.53 2.82
N ALA A 417 28.74 -15.78 4.12
CA ALA A 417 29.14 -17.10 4.66
C ALA A 417 28.30 -18.24 4.05
N LEU A 418 27.02 -18.02 3.77
CA LEU A 418 26.14 -18.97 3.10
C LEU A 418 26.46 -19.09 1.61
N LEU A 419 26.71 -17.98 0.93
CA LEU A 419 27.06 -17.93 -0.50
C LEU A 419 28.38 -18.63 -0.77
N ASP A 420 29.41 -18.34 0.04
CA ASP A 420 30.73 -18.94 -0.06
C ASP A 420 30.67 -20.47 0.14
N SER A 421 29.86 -20.93 1.11
CA SER A 421 29.64 -22.37 1.35
C SER A 421 28.89 -23.06 0.19
N ALA A 422 28.07 -22.33 -0.53
CA ALA A 422 27.32 -22.81 -1.70
C ALA A 422 28.07 -22.62 -3.04
N GLY A 423 29.26 -21.98 -3.02
CA GLY A 423 30.03 -21.69 -4.23
C GLY A 423 29.39 -20.66 -5.16
N ILE A 424 28.54 -19.75 -4.62
CA ILE A 424 27.85 -18.72 -5.38
C ILE A 424 28.74 -17.49 -5.50
N SER A 425 28.99 -17.05 -6.74
CA SER A 425 29.82 -15.89 -7.03
C SER A 425 29.01 -14.58 -6.85
N TYR A 426 29.66 -13.54 -6.36
CA TYR A 426 29.08 -12.20 -6.17
C TYR A 426 30.14 -11.12 -6.39
N GLN A 427 29.68 -9.88 -6.57
CA GLN A 427 30.53 -8.68 -6.59
C GLN A 427 30.28 -7.82 -5.35
N GLY A 428 31.31 -7.13 -4.87
CA GLY A 428 31.27 -6.33 -3.66
C GLY A 428 31.77 -7.09 -2.41
N PRO A 429 31.36 -6.71 -1.18
CA PRO A 429 30.33 -5.70 -0.85
C PRO A 429 30.73 -4.26 -1.19
N PHE A 430 29.77 -3.49 -1.70
CA PHE A 430 29.94 -2.06 -1.99
C PHE A 430 29.38 -1.20 -0.85
N ASP A 431 30.08 -0.12 -0.52
CA ASP A 431 29.76 0.81 0.56
C ASP A 431 29.00 2.07 0.07
N SER A 432 28.67 2.13 -1.23
CA SER A 432 28.00 3.23 -1.88
C SER A 432 26.96 2.73 -2.87
N PRO A 433 25.78 3.38 -2.98
CA PRO A 433 24.78 3.06 -3.99
C PRO A 433 25.30 3.29 -5.42
N ASP A 434 26.20 4.28 -5.63
CA ASP A 434 26.75 4.60 -6.95
C ASP A 434 27.63 3.48 -7.47
N THR A 435 28.54 2.96 -6.64
CA THR A 435 29.44 1.85 -7.00
C THR A 435 28.66 0.56 -7.21
N ALA A 436 27.66 0.29 -6.39
CA ALA A 436 26.77 -0.87 -6.57
C ALA A 436 25.92 -0.75 -7.85
N ALA A 437 25.39 0.43 -8.15
CA ALA A 437 24.63 0.68 -9.38
C ALA A 437 25.50 0.50 -10.63
N LYS A 438 26.75 1.00 -10.59
CA LYS A 438 27.70 0.81 -11.68
C LYS A 438 27.97 -0.67 -11.94
N ALA A 439 28.29 -1.44 -10.91
CA ALA A 439 28.52 -2.88 -11.02
C ALA A 439 27.28 -3.62 -11.54
N ALA A 440 26.08 -3.22 -11.11
CA ALA A 440 24.83 -3.82 -11.58
C ALA A 440 24.55 -3.51 -13.07
N VAL A 441 24.77 -2.27 -13.51
CA VAL A 441 24.60 -1.87 -14.91
C VAL A 441 25.62 -2.59 -15.81
N GLU A 442 26.90 -2.69 -15.40
CA GLU A 442 27.95 -3.38 -16.13
C GLU A 442 27.72 -4.91 -16.23
N SER A 443 26.90 -5.47 -15.33
CA SER A 443 26.54 -6.90 -15.31
C SER A 443 25.28 -7.23 -16.12
N ALA A 444 24.58 -6.22 -16.64
CA ALA A 444 23.30 -6.37 -17.33
C ALA A 444 23.46 -6.23 -18.85
N ASP A 445 22.78 -7.07 -19.62
CA ASP A 445 22.64 -7.00 -21.07
C ASP A 445 21.21 -6.57 -21.45
N SER A 446 21.01 -6.15 -22.70
CA SER A 446 19.67 -5.84 -23.23
C SER A 446 18.70 -7.02 -23.01
N GLY A 447 17.54 -6.75 -22.45
CA GLY A 447 16.54 -7.74 -22.07
C GLY A 447 16.63 -8.18 -20.58
N ASP A 448 17.65 -7.76 -19.86
CA ASP A 448 17.81 -8.07 -18.45
C ASP A 448 17.01 -7.12 -17.55
N THR A 449 16.86 -7.54 -16.31
CA THR A 449 16.27 -6.77 -15.21
C THR A 449 17.30 -6.56 -14.11
N VAL A 450 17.45 -5.33 -13.65
CA VAL A 450 18.23 -4.98 -12.46
C VAL A 450 17.27 -4.68 -11.31
N LEU A 451 17.37 -5.41 -10.21
CA LEU A 451 16.51 -5.29 -9.05
C LEU A 451 17.31 -4.93 -7.79
N LEU A 452 16.99 -3.81 -7.17
CA LEU A 452 17.37 -3.58 -5.77
C LEU A 452 16.34 -4.24 -4.87
N SER A 453 16.68 -5.32 -4.19
CA SER A 453 15.86 -5.95 -3.13
C SER A 453 16.78 -6.41 -1.99
N PRO A 454 17.00 -5.53 -1.00
CA PRO A 454 18.09 -5.70 -0.04
C PRO A 454 17.95 -6.88 0.91
N GLY A 455 16.75 -7.27 1.32
CA GLY A 455 16.55 -8.32 2.33
C GLY A 455 17.13 -7.98 3.71
N CYS A 456 17.56 -6.74 3.91
CA CYS A 456 18.25 -6.23 5.08
C CYS A 456 17.76 -4.86 5.47
N ALA A 457 17.99 -4.47 6.73
CA ALA A 457 17.80 -3.08 7.15
C ALA A 457 18.75 -2.15 6.42
N SER A 458 18.37 -0.86 6.37
CA SER A 458 19.11 0.18 5.66
C SER A 458 20.12 0.95 6.54
N PHE A 459 20.12 0.72 7.86
CA PHE A 459 20.97 1.45 8.81
C PHE A 459 22.46 1.31 8.51
N GLY A 460 23.23 2.33 8.87
CA GLY A 460 24.67 2.36 8.63
C GLY A 460 25.05 3.12 7.34
N MET A 461 24.41 2.79 6.21
CA MET A 461 24.68 3.44 4.93
C MET A 461 23.60 4.49 4.56
N PHE A 462 22.38 4.31 5.05
CA PHE A 462 21.21 5.13 4.71
C PHE A 462 20.43 5.54 5.97
N LEU A 463 19.67 6.64 5.87
CA LEU A 463 18.81 7.10 6.95
C LEU A 463 17.65 6.11 7.24
N ASN A 464 17.08 5.53 6.20
CA ASN A 464 16.02 4.52 6.22
C ASN A 464 15.89 3.86 4.84
N GLU A 465 14.95 2.92 4.71
CA GLU A 465 14.68 2.20 3.45
C GLU A 465 14.21 3.12 2.32
N PHE A 466 13.52 4.21 2.63
CA PHE A 466 13.06 5.17 1.61
C PHE A 466 14.22 6.03 1.08
N ASP A 467 15.14 6.44 1.96
CA ASP A 467 16.38 7.13 1.57
C ASP A 467 17.24 6.21 0.69
N ARG A 468 17.38 4.93 1.06
CA ARG A 468 18.06 3.92 0.25
C ARG A 468 17.47 3.81 -1.15
N GLY A 469 16.15 3.72 -1.26
CA GLY A 469 15.49 3.60 -2.55
C GLY A 469 15.61 4.86 -3.42
N ARG A 470 15.56 6.05 -2.84
CA ARG A 470 15.79 7.30 -3.59
C ARG A 470 17.22 7.39 -4.12
N LYS A 471 18.22 7.18 -3.25
CA LYS A 471 19.64 7.20 -3.65
C LYS A 471 19.97 6.15 -4.71
N TRP A 472 19.33 4.98 -4.63
CA TRP A 472 19.45 3.96 -5.66
C TRP A 472 18.90 4.46 -7.01
N LYS A 473 17.69 5.04 -7.03
CA LYS A 473 17.09 5.57 -8.26
C LYS A 473 17.96 6.67 -8.88
N ASP A 474 18.52 7.55 -8.05
CA ASP A 474 19.39 8.65 -8.50
C ASP A 474 20.72 8.11 -9.07
N ALA A 475 21.35 7.13 -8.39
CA ALA A 475 22.58 6.50 -8.85
C ALA A 475 22.40 5.82 -10.22
N VAL A 476 21.32 5.03 -10.39
CA VAL A 476 21.02 4.38 -11.67
C VAL A 476 20.80 5.41 -12.79
N ARG A 477 19.97 6.43 -12.56
CA ARG A 477 19.71 7.47 -13.57
C ARG A 477 20.94 8.27 -13.96
N GLY A 478 21.92 8.42 -13.06
CA GLY A 478 23.19 9.07 -13.31
C GLY A 478 24.14 8.27 -14.21
N ILE A 479 23.97 6.94 -14.29
CA ILE A 479 24.88 6.02 -14.99
C ILE A 479 24.24 5.49 -16.28
N ALA A 480 22.93 5.25 -16.27
CA ALA A 480 22.14 4.71 -17.37
C ALA A 480 21.05 5.74 -17.76
N PRO A 481 21.43 6.82 -18.47
CA PRO A 481 20.52 7.93 -18.79
C PRO A 481 19.39 7.55 -19.79
#